data_88f69c129bc9864a3de0879da91b99ea
#
_entry.id   88f69c129bc9864a3de0879da91b99ea
#
_cell.length_a   1.000
_cell.length_b   1.000
_cell.length_c   1.000
_cell.angle_alpha   90.00
_cell.angle_beta   90.00
_cell.angle_gamma   90.00
#
_symmetry.space_group_name_H-M   'P 1'
#
loop_
_entity.id
_entity.type
_entity.pdbx_description
1 polymer ?
#
loop_
_entity_poly.entity_id
_entity_poly.type
_entity_poly.pdbx_seq_one_letter_code
_entity_poly.pdbx_strand_id
1 'polypeptide(L)'
;MIRKFIVPILFLLVTNFSFAQGHKEKQEKIKALKVAYITEQLELTTDEAQKFWPIYNDYQEKQFDLRHEKMRTILGKLDVGNIEKLSEKEASSLLSQMQSIEESLFTLQKKYTKDLQGIMSDKKIMKLKKAEGDFNRHLLKQMREKHKN
;
A
#
# COMPACT_ATOMS: atom_id res chain seq x y z
N MET A 1 -54.43 -15.91 -10.72
CA MET A 1 -53.33 -16.62 -11.39
C MET A 1 -52.07 -15.75 -11.56
N ILE A 2 -51.53 -15.14 -10.49
CA ILE A 2 -50.35 -14.25 -10.57
C ILE A 2 -49.32 -14.57 -9.45
N ARG A 3 -49.17 -15.85 -9.09
CA ARG A 3 -48.30 -16.25 -7.96
C ARG A 3 -47.13 -17.17 -8.31
N LYS A 4 -46.84 -17.42 -9.60
CA LYS A 4 -45.83 -18.43 -10.00
C LYS A 4 -44.59 -17.88 -10.72
N PHE A 5 -44.43 -16.55 -10.87
CA PHE A 5 -43.30 -15.96 -11.61
C PHE A 5 -42.31 -15.13 -10.79
N ILE A 6 -42.45 -15.07 -9.46
CA ILE A 6 -41.58 -14.20 -8.61
C ILE A 6 -40.36 -14.95 -8.03
N VAL A 7 -40.34 -16.28 -8.07
CA VAL A 7 -39.29 -17.09 -7.44
C VAL A 7 -37.96 -17.21 -8.20
N PRO A 8 -37.90 -17.16 -9.56
CA PRO A 8 -36.59 -17.31 -10.24
C PRO A 8 -35.72 -16.03 -10.30
N ILE A 9 -36.25 -14.84 -10.01
CA ILE A 9 -35.46 -13.57 -10.12
C ILE A 9 -34.58 -13.31 -8.88
N LEU A 10 -34.93 -13.88 -7.75
CA LEU A 10 -34.18 -13.67 -6.50
C LEU A 10 -32.87 -14.48 -6.42
N PHE A 11 -32.65 -15.44 -7.32
CA PHE A 11 -31.47 -16.34 -7.26
C PHE A 11 -30.26 -15.87 -8.07
N LEU A 12 -30.40 -14.77 -8.83
CA LEU A 12 -29.36 -14.24 -9.74
C LEU A 12 -28.49 -13.14 -9.16
N LEU A 13 -28.70 -12.73 -7.90
CA LEU A 13 -27.99 -11.60 -7.26
C LEU A 13 -26.89 -11.99 -6.28
N VAL A 14 -26.60 -13.29 -6.10
CA VAL A 14 -25.68 -13.76 -5.03
C VAL A 14 -24.28 -14.11 -5.52
N THR A 15 -23.95 -14.02 -6.80
CA THR A 15 -22.69 -14.59 -7.34
C THR A 15 -21.53 -13.62 -7.49
N ASN A 16 -21.64 -12.34 -7.14
CA ASN A 16 -20.57 -11.37 -7.38
C ASN A 16 -19.74 -10.97 -6.13
N PHE A 17 -20.00 -11.55 -4.95
CA PHE A 17 -19.29 -11.17 -3.71
C PHE A 17 -17.99 -11.95 -3.45
N SER A 18 -17.72 -13.06 -4.15
CA SER A 18 -16.63 -13.98 -3.78
C SER A 18 -15.22 -13.52 -4.20
N PHE A 19 -15.07 -12.71 -5.24
CA PHE A 19 -13.74 -12.30 -5.73
C PHE A 19 -13.10 -11.16 -4.94
N ALA A 20 -13.90 -10.24 -4.39
CA ALA A 20 -13.40 -9.13 -3.59
C ALA A 20 -12.91 -9.58 -2.19
N GLN A 21 -13.52 -10.62 -1.65
CA GLN A 21 -13.22 -11.15 -0.32
C GLN A 21 -11.84 -11.82 -0.26
N GLY A 22 -11.46 -12.61 -1.27
CA GLY A 22 -10.16 -13.28 -1.32
C GLY A 22 -8.96 -12.33 -1.44
N HIS A 23 -9.13 -11.20 -2.12
CA HIS A 23 -8.05 -10.20 -2.25
C HIS A 23 -7.81 -9.46 -0.94
N LYS A 24 -8.87 -9.08 -0.24
CA LYS A 24 -8.82 -8.41 1.06
C LYS A 24 -8.22 -9.31 2.13
N GLU A 25 -8.64 -10.56 2.19
CA GLU A 25 -8.10 -11.57 3.12
C GLU A 25 -6.59 -11.79 2.91
N LYS A 26 -6.14 -11.86 1.66
CA LYS A 26 -4.72 -11.98 1.32
C LYS A 26 -3.91 -10.76 1.77
N GLN A 27 -4.45 -9.55 1.61
CA GLN A 27 -3.80 -8.33 2.06
C GLN A 27 -3.68 -8.29 3.59
N GLU A 28 -4.75 -8.61 4.32
CA GLU A 28 -4.72 -8.66 5.79
C GLU A 28 -3.73 -9.72 6.30
N LYS A 29 -3.64 -10.87 5.65
CA LYS A 29 -2.65 -11.90 5.98
C LYS A 29 -1.22 -11.41 5.78
N ILE A 30 -0.93 -10.73 4.67
CA ILE A 30 0.40 -10.14 4.41
C ILE A 30 0.72 -9.07 5.46
N LYS A 31 -0.25 -8.24 5.83
CA LYS A 31 -0.11 -7.22 6.86
C LYS A 31 0.22 -7.84 8.21
N ALA A 32 -0.51 -8.88 8.61
CA ALA A 32 -0.25 -9.60 9.86
C ALA A 32 1.14 -10.25 9.90
N LEU A 33 1.57 -10.86 8.81
CA LEU A 33 2.93 -11.42 8.67
C LEU A 33 4.00 -10.34 8.77
N LYS A 34 3.77 -9.18 8.16
CA LYS A 34 4.69 -8.05 8.24
C LYS A 34 4.81 -7.50 9.67
N VAL A 35 3.69 -7.39 10.37
CA VAL A 35 3.66 -6.98 11.78
C VAL A 35 4.47 -7.94 12.64
N ALA A 36 4.22 -9.23 12.55
CA ALA A 36 4.96 -10.24 13.31
C ALA A 36 6.47 -10.18 13.02
N TYR A 37 6.83 -10.13 11.73
CA TYR A 37 8.24 -10.09 11.30
C TYR A 37 8.97 -8.84 11.80
N ILE A 38 8.40 -7.65 11.64
CA ILE A 38 9.01 -6.39 12.09
C ILE A 38 9.14 -6.37 13.62
N THR A 39 8.10 -6.80 14.36
CA THR A 39 8.14 -6.86 15.83
C THR A 39 9.29 -7.73 16.32
N GLU A 40 9.47 -8.90 15.72
CA GLU A 40 10.55 -9.82 16.03
C GLU A 40 11.92 -9.22 15.69
N GLN A 41 12.10 -8.70 14.47
CA GLN A 41 13.39 -8.15 14.02
C GLN A 41 13.85 -6.93 14.82
N LEU A 42 12.91 -6.12 15.29
CA LEU A 42 13.20 -4.95 16.10
C LEU A 42 13.26 -5.24 17.60
N GLU A 43 12.86 -6.42 18.03
CA GLU A 43 12.77 -6.75 19.45
C GLU A 43 11.98 -5.66 20.20
N LEU A 44 10.78 -5.31 19.66
CA LEU A 44 9.97 -4.27 20.24
C LEU A 44 9.43 -4.72 21.60
N THR A 45 9.65 -3.89 22.62
CA THR A 45 8.92 -4.04 23.90
C THR A 45 7.44 -3.71 23.69
N THR A 46 6.58 -4.11 24.62
CA THR A 46 5.16 -3.78 24.57
C THR A 46 4.91 -2.27 24.45
N ASP A 47 5.64 -1.48 25.26
CA ASP A 47 5.51 -0.01 25.28
C ASP A 47 5.99 0.62 23.96
N GLU A 48 7.09 0.13 23.41
CA GLU A 48 7.56 0.57 22.09
C GLU A 48 6.55 0.21 20.99
N ALA A 49 6.04 -1.02 20.99
CA ALA A 49 5.08 -1.49 19.99
C ALA A 49 3.78 -0.66 20.02
N GLN A 50 3.26 -0.32 21.20
CA GLN A 50 2.06 0.52 21.34
C GLN A 50 2.23 1.91 20.71
N LYS A 51 3.43 2.49 20.79
CA LYS A 51 3.74 3.81 20.20
C LYS A 51 4.13 3.72 18.73
N PHE A 52 4.84 2.66 18.36
CA PHE A 52 5.37 2.45 17.02
C PHE A 52 4.27 2.19 15.98
N TRP A 53 3.36 1.26 16.25
CA TRP A 53 2.39 0.81 15.24
C TRP A 53 1.45 1.90 14.74
N PRO A 54 0.92 2.82 15.58
CA PRO A 54 0.13 3.95 15.08
C PRO A 54 0.91 4.85 14.11
N ILE A 55 2.16 5.18 14.43
CA ILE A 55 3.04 6.00 13.59
C ILE A 55 3.36 5.28 12.28
N TYR A 56 3.69 3.98 12.37
CA TYR A 56 4.00 3.15 11.23
C TYR A 56 2.82 3.04 10.26
N ASN A 57 1.64 2.73 10.76
CA ASN A 57 0.44 2.55 9.95
C ASN A 57 0.00 3.85 9.28
N ASP A 58 0.02 4.98 9.98
CA ASP A 58 -0.29 6.30 9.42
C ASP A 58 0.68 6.67 8.27
N TYR A 59 1.97 6.41 8.47
CA TYR A 59 2.97 6.60 7.42
C TYR A 59 2.71 5.70 6.19
N GLN A 60 2.46 4.42 6.41
CA GLN A 60 2.21 3.46 5.32
C GLN A 60 0.97 3.82 4.50
N GLU A 61 -0.12 4.22 5.16
CA GLU A 61 -1.37 4.65 4.52
C GLU A 61 -1.14 5.89 3.65
N LYS A 62 -0.55 6.95 4.21
CA LYS A 62 -0.26 8.20 3.49
C LYS A 62 0.72 7.99 2.33
N GLN A 63 1.73 7.14 2.53
CA GLN A 63 2.67 6.79 1.46
C GLN A 63 1.97 6.01 0.34
N PHE A 64 1.06 5.11 0.68
CA PHE A 64 0.26 4.37 -0.28
C PHE A 64 -0.60 5.31 -1.13
N ASP A 65 -1.34 6.23 -0.51
CA ASP A 65 -2.16 7.23 -1.20
C ASP A 65 -1.33 8.05 -2.20
N LEU A 66 -0.20 8.56 -1.74
CA LEU A 66 0.66 9.37 -2.61
C LEU A 66 1.22 8.57 -3.80
N ARG A 67 1.66 7.33 -3.57
CA ARG A 67 2.30 6.50 -4.60
C ARG A 67 1.29 5.81 -5.51
N HIS A 68 0.24 5.23 -4.94
CA HIS A 68 -0.68 4.38 -5.69
C HIS A 68 -1.91 5.12 -6.19
N GLU A 69 -2.49 6.02 -5.38
CA GLU A 69 -3.67 6.75 -5.83
C GLU A 69 -3.27 7.94 -6.71
N LYS A 70 -2.41 8.82 -6.22
CA LYS A 70 -2.08 10.06 -6.94
C LYS A 70 -1.07 9.85 -8.06
N MET A 71 0.09 9.28 -7.79
CA MET A 71 1.13 9.08 -8.81
C MET A 71 0.68 8.15 -9.93
N ARG A 72 0.01 7.02 -9.59
CA ARG A 72 -0.52 6.08 -10.59
C ARG A 72 -1.56 6.74 -11.50
N THR A 73 -2.40 7.62 -10.96
CA THR A 73 -3.38 8.37 -11.77
C THR A 73 -2.69 9.27 -12.80
N ILE A 74 -1.58 9.89 -12.44
CA ILE A 74 -0.78 10.71 -13.36
C ILE A 74 -0.10 9.82 -14.40
N LEU A 75 0.58 8.76 -13.97
CA LEU A 75 1.29 7.83 -14.86
C LEU A 75 0.34 7.14 -15.86
N GLY A 76 -0.90 6.85 -15.45
CA GLY A 76 -1.93 6.32 -16.35
C GLY A 76 -2.32 7.25 -17.50
N LYS A 77 -2.04 8.56 -17.38
CA LYS A 77 -2.22 9.55 -18.46
C LYS A 77 -1.02 9.59 -19.41
N LEU A 78 0.11 8.99 -19.03
CA LEU A 78 1.38 9.01 -19.74
C LEU A 78 1.63 7.73 -20.56
N ASP A 79 0.58 6.94 -20.90
CA ASP A 79 0.75 5.81 -21.80
C ASP A 79 1.33 6.27 -23.15
N VAL A 80 2.21 5.42 -23.70
CA VAL A 80 3.11 5.74 -24.82
C VAL A 80 2.40 6.42 -26.01
N GLY A 81 1.13 6.11 -26.26
CA GLY A 81 0.31 6.76 -27.31
C GLY A 81 -0.31 8.10 -26.89
N ASN A 82 -0.26 8.45 -25.62
CA ASN A 82 -0.86 9.68 -25.10
C ASN A 82 0.13 10.79 -24.86
N ILE A 83 1.40 10.51 -24.58
CA ILE A 83 2.44 11.50 -24.34
C ILE A 83 2.60 12.42 -25.56
N GLU A 84 2.64 11.86 -26.75
CA GLU A 84 2.80 12.59 -28.01
C GLU A 84 1.60 13.50 -28.35
N LYS A 85 0.44 13.28 -27.73
CA LYS A 85 -0.78 14.07 -27.90
C LYS A 85 -0.95 15.17 -26.87
N LEU A 86 -0.09 15.17 -25.82
CA LEU A 86 -0.15 16.21 -24.78
C LEU A 86 0.29 17.55 -25.35
N SER A 87 -0.45 18.60 -25.05
CA SER A 87 0.04 19.95 -25.21
C SER A 87 1.14 20.25 -24.19
N GLU A 88 2.05 21.18 -24.48
CA GLU A 88 3.09 21.64 -23.54
C GLU A 88 2.51 22.09 -22.19
N LYS A 89 1.32 22.70 -22.21
CA LYS A 89 0.63 23.14 -20.99
C LYS A 89 0.18 21.93 -20.14
N GLU A 90 -0.34 20.89 -20.75
CA GLU A 90 -0.75 19.66 -20.04
C GLU A 90 0.48 18.91 -19.51
N ALA A 91 1.52 18.78 -20.31
CA ALA A 91 2.78 18.16 -19.90
C ALA A 91 3.41 18.90 -18.71
N SER A 92 3.49 20.22 -18.76
CA SER A 92 3.97 21.07 -17.66
C SER A 92 3.13 20.90 -16.39
N SER A 93 1.80 20.82 -16.52
CA SER A 93 0.90 20.60 -15.39
C SER A 93 1.12 19.23 -14.77
N LEU A 94 1.29 18.16 -15.55
CA LEU A 94 1.55 16.82 -15.05
C LEU A 94 2.91 16.74 -14.35
N LEU A 95 3.96 17.34 -14.91
CA LEU A 95 5.27 17.43 -14.28
C LEU A 95 5.20 18.12 -12.91
N SER A 96 4.50 19.26 -12.83
CA SER A 96 4.31 19.98 -11.57
C SER A 96 3.56 19.13 -10.52
N GLN A 97 2.55 18.38 -10.95
CA GLN A 97 1.83 17.46 -10.06
C GLN A 97 2.74 16.33 -9.55
N MET A 98 3.56 15.73 -10.42
CA MET A 98 4.53 14.70 -10.03
C MET A 98 5.53 15.23 -9.00
N GLN A 99 6.11 16.40 -9.25
CA GLN A 99 7.04 17.06 -8.32
C GLN A 99 6.41 17.33 -6.96
N SER A 100 5.17 17.83 -6.94
CA SER A 100 4.43 18.06 -5.69
C SER A 100 4.19 16.78 -4.89
N ILE A 101 3.94 15.65 -5.57
CA ILE A 101 3.80 14.33 -4.92
C ILE A 101 5.14 13.87 -4.34
N GLU A 102 6.24 14.04 -5.08
CA GLU A 102 7.60 13.69 -4.62
C GLU A 102 8.02 14.51 -3.39
N GLU A 103 7.75 15.81 -3.38
CA GLU A 103 7.96 16.68 -2.23
C GLU A 103 7.13 16.25 -1.02
N SER A 104 5.88 15.87 -1.27
CA SER A 104 4.98 15.36 -0.22
C SER A 104 5.51 14.04 0.37
N LEU A 105 6.00 13.13 -0.47
CA LEU A 105 6.62 11.87 -0.04
C LEU A 105 7.87 12.11 0.79
N PHE A 106 8.72 13.05 0.36
CA PHE A 106 9.93 13.40 1.09
C PHE A 106 9.62 14.01 2.46
N THR A 107 8.66 14.93 2.51
CA THR A 107 8.21 15.57 3.75
C THR A 107 7.60 14.55 4.71
N LEU A 108 6.76 13.65 4.18
CA LEU A 108 6.17 12.56 4.93
C LEU A 108 7.24 11.64 5.53
N GLN A 109 8.27 11.29 4.74
CA GLN A 109 9.37 10.46 5.21
C GLN A 109 10.22 11.15 6.29
N LYS A 110 10.48 12.44 6.15
CA LYS A 110 11.19 13.23 7.19
C LYS A 110 10.41 13.25 8.49
N LYS A 111 9.10 13.53 8.42
CA LYS A 111 8.22 13.51 9.59
C LYS A 111 8.22 12.13 10.25
N TYR A 112 8.03 11.07 9.49
CA TYR A 112 8.03 9.69 9.98
C TYR A 112 9.34 9.35 10.72
N THR A 113 10.50 9.70 10.13
CA THR A 113 11.79 9.46 10.78
C THR A 113 11.89 10.21 12.11
N LYS A 114 11.45 11.47 12.15
CA LYS A 114 11.45 12.28 13.40
C LYS A 114 10.53 11.70 14.46
N ASP A 115 9.33 11.25 14.07
CA ASP A 115 8.37 10.64 14.98
C ASP A 115 8.94 9.33 15.58
N LEU A 116 9.63 8.53 14.77
CA LEU A 116 10.31 7.30 15.24
C LEU A 116 11.47 7.61 16.19
N GLN A 117 12.24 8.66 15.95
CA GLN A 117 13.33 9.10 16.83
C GLN A 117 12.82 9.50 18.22
N GLY A 118 11.55 9.87 18.33
CA GLY A 118 10.91 10.15 19.63
C GLY A 118 10.61 8.89 20.47
N ILE A 119 10.67 7.69 19.86
CA ILE A 119 10.30 6.43 20.54
C ILE A 119 11.36 5.35 20.50
N MET A 120 12.34 5.43 19.60
CA MET A 120 13.41 4.44 19.48
C MET A 120 14.72 5.06 18.98
N SER A 121 15.83 4.32 19.15
CA SER A 121 17.16 4.76 18.70
C SER A 121 17.29 4.72 17.17
N ASP A 122 18.20 5.56 16.63
CA ASP A 122 18.53 5.56 15.20
C ASP A 122 19.00 4.18 14.70
N LYS A 123 19.73 3.43 15.53
CA LYS A 123 20.13 2.06 15.23
C LYS A 123 18.93 1.15 15.03
N LYS A 124 17.87 1.30 15.82
CA LYS A 124 16.63 0.53 15.71
C LYS A 124 15.84 0.95 14.46
N ILE A 125 15.86 2.25 14.12
CA ILE A 125 15.28 2.76 12.86
C ILE A 125 16.02 2.18 11.64
N MET A 126 17.35 2.06 11.69
CA MET A 126 18.11 1.40 10.61
C MET A 126 17.78 -0.10 10.50
N LYS A 127 17.60 -0.80 11.64
CA LYS A 127 17.10 -2.19 11.64
C LYS A 127 15.71 -2.29 10.99
N LEU A 128 14.80 -1.35 11.27
CA LEU A 128 13.49 -1.29 10.63
C LEU A 128 13.59 -1.22 9.10
N LYS A 129 14.37 -0.28 8.59
CA LYS A 129 14.57 -0.14 7.12
C LYS A 129 15.09 -1.42 6.48
N LYS A 130 16.03 -2.09 7.16
CA LYS A 130 16.54 -3.39 6.71
C LYS A 130 15.45 -4.46 6.74
N ALA A 131 14.71 -4.57 7.84
CA ALA A 131 13.63 -5.55 8.01
C ALA A 131 12.52 -5.39 6.96
N GLU A 132 12.13 -4.15 6.65
CA GLU A 132 11.15 -3.87 5.57
C GLU A 132 11.66 -4.36 4.21
N GLY A 133 12.92 -4.09 3.89
CA GLY A 133 13.55 -4.55 2.64
C GLY A 133 13.64 -6.08 2.56
N ASP A 134 14.00 -6.73 3.66
CA ASP A 134 14.10 -8.20 3.75
C ASP A 134 12.72 -8.85 3.61
N PHE A 135 11.71 -8.34 4.31
CA PHE A 135 10.33 -8.82 4.20
C PHE A 135 9.82 -8.75 2.76
N ASN A 136 10.00 -7.60 2.10
CA ASN A 136 9.56 -7.43 0.72
C ASN A 136 10.26 -8.41 -0.24
N ARG A 137 11.56 -8.66 -0.07
CA ARG A 137 12.30 -9.65 -0.86
C ARG A 137 11.77 -11.07 -0.66
N HIS A 138 11.53 -11.47 0.59
CA HIS A 138 10.96 -12.78 0.92
C HIS A 138 9.55 -12.95 0.32
N LEU A 139 8.71 -11.95 0.45
CA LEU A 139 7.35 -11.97 -0.11
C LEU A 139 7.37 -12.12 -1.63
N LEU A 140 8.21 -11.36 -2.33
CA LEU A 140 8.36 -11.46 -3.78
C LEU A 140 8.88 -12.83 -4.22
N LYS A 141 9.84 -13.42 -3.47
CA LYS A 141 10.34 -14.77 -3.73
C LYS A 141 9.23 -15.81 -3.61
N GLN A 142 8.47 -15.78 -2.53
CA GLN A 142 7.34 -16.70 -2.32
C GLN A 142 6.25 -16.56 -3.41
N MET A 143 5.97 -15.34 -3.85
CA MET A 143 5.00 -15.12 -4.93
C MET A 143 5.49 -15.70 -6.26
N ARG A 144 6.77 -15.55 -6.59
CA ARG A 144 7.36 -16.13 -7.82
C ARG A 144 7.35 -17.67 -7.79
N GLU A 145 7.62 -18.27 -6.64
CA GLU A 145 7.62 -19.73 -6.49
C GLU A 145 6.22 -20.32 -6.68
N LYS A 146 5.18 -19.64 -6.15
CA LYS A 146 3.78 -20.04 -6.34
C LYS A 146 3.26 -19.93 -7.78
N HIS A 147 3.88 -19.12 -8.62
CA HIS A 147 3.51 -19.00 -10.03
C HIS A 147 4.25 -19.99 -10.95
N LYS A 148 5.24 -20.73 -10.41
CA LYS A 148 5.99 -21.75 -11.16
C LYS A 148 5.43 -23.17 -11.00
N ASN A 149 4.55 -23.36 -10.02
CA ASN A 149 3.83 -24.60 -9.76
C ASN A 149 2.37 -24.49 -10.19
#